data_78c4c1870f7dd278123d0a901ebc0819
#
_entry.id   78c4c1870f7dd278123d0a901ebc0819
#
_cell.length_a   1.000
_cell.length_b   1.000
_cell.length_c   1.000
_cell.angle_alpha   90.00
_cell.angle_beta   90.00
_cell.angle_gamma   90.00
#
_symmetry.space_group_name_H-M   'P 1'
#
loop_
_entity.id
_entity.type
_entity.pdbx_description
1 polymer ?
#
loop_
_entity_poly.entity_id
_entity_poly.type
_entity_poly.pdbx_seq_one_letter_code
_entity_poly.pdbx_strand_id
1 'polypeptide(L)'
;FLFTLGICGFFLLYHGLLFLKKLWKSQDHSFDVILTVNGKDFHLKAFLDSGNHLSDPLTGKPVHIISKDACQKISSQISPGRLRYIPYRTIQKTTSILPVFSVKKMRITGESEFLIHSPLIGISEQKNFGNGKYEMLLHPEDC
;
A
#
# COMPACT_ATOMS: atom_id res chain seq x y z
N PHE A 1 -49.66 19.38 -6.81
CA PHE A 1 -48.75 19.13 -7.95
C PHE A 1 -47.34 19.65 -7.69
N LEU A 2 -47.16 20.94 -7.36
CA LEU A 2 -45.85 21.52 -7.03
C LEU A 2 -45.19 20.87 -5.80
N PHE A 3 -45.97 20.50 -4.79
CA PHE A 3 -45.48 19.87 -3.59
C PHE A 3 -44.97 18.43 -3.83
N THR A 4 -45.65 17.68 -4.68
CA THR A 4 -45.24 16.34 -5.09
C THR A 4 -43.96 16.35 -5.94
N LEU A 5 -43.82 17.33 -6.82
CA LEU A 5 -42.61 17.55 -7.62
C LEU A 5 -41.39 17.88 -6.72
N GLY A 6 -41.59 18.69 -5.69
CA GLY A 6 -40.53 18.99 -4.70
C GLY A 6 -40.08 17.79 -3.94
N ILE A 7 -40.98 16.91 -3.50
CA ILE A 7 -40.67 15.69 -2.78
C ILE A 7 -39.88 14.71 -3.68
N CYS A 8 -40.32 14.53 -4.93
CA CYS A 8 -39.61 13.67 -5.90
C CYS A 8 -38.20 14.20 -6.19
N GLY A 9 -38.04 15.50 -6.36
CA GLY A 9 -36.73 16.14 -6.55
C GLY A 9 -35.80 15.95 -5.38
N PHE A 10 -36.29 16.06 -4.14
CA PHE A 10 -35.53 15.83 -2.94
C PHE A 10 -35.06 14.37 -2.83
N PHE A 11 -35.93 13.40 -3.11
CA PHE A 11 -35.58 11.99 -3.10
C PHE A 11 -34.51 11.64 -4.14
N LEU A 12 -34.61 12.20 -5.35
CA LEU A 12 -33.61 12.00 -6.40
C LEU A 12 -32.24 12.56 -6.00
N LEU A 13 -32.20 13.76 -5.44
CA LEU A 13 -30.98 14.39 -4.94
C LEU A 13 -30.37 13.59 -3.78
N TYR A 14 -31.19 13.16 -2.83
CA TYR A 14 -30.74 12.39 -1.68
C TYR A 14 -30.12 11.05 -2.10
N HIS A 15 -30.80 10.29 -2.96
CA HIS A 15 -30.27 9.03 -3.48
C HIS A 15 -29.05 9.24 -4.39
N GLY A 16 -29.02 10.32 -5.19
CA GLY A 16 -27.85 10.70 -5.98
C GLY A 16 -26.62 10.98 -5.13
N LEU A 17 -26.78 11.71 -4.02
CA LEU A 17 -25.70 11.99 -3.08
C LEU A 17 -25.21 10.71 -2.36
N LEU A 18 -26.11 9.81 -1.98
CA LEU A 18 -25.74 8.52 -1.39
C LEU A 18 -24.97 7.66 -2.40
N PHE A 19 -25.39 7.66 -3.64
CA PHE A 19 -24.72 6.95 -4.73
C PHE A 19 -23.31 7.49 -4.97
N LEU A 20 -23.16 8.83 -5.02
CA LEU A 20 -21.85 9.48 -5.13
C LEU A 20 -20.93 9.15 -3.93
N LYS A 21 -21.46 9.19 -2.71
CA LYS A 21 -20.71 8.78 -1.53
C LYS A 21 -20.26 7.32 -1.61
N LYS A 22 -21.09 6.43 -2.13
CA LYS A 22 -20.77 5.03 -2.34
C LYS A 22 -19.65 4.86 -3.39
N LEU A 23 -19.71 5.61 -4.50
CA LEU A 23 -18.67 5.61 -5.53
C LEU A 23 -17.34 6.16 -4.98
N TRP A 24 -17.38 7.21 -4.18
CA TRP A 24 -16.17 7.77 -3.56
C TRP A 24 -15.58 6.83 -2.49
N LYS A 25 -16.40 6.12 -1.76
CA LYS A 25 -15.95 5.13 -0.77
C LYS A 25 -15.38 3.86 -1.41
N SER A 26 -15.78 3.53 -2.63
CA SER A 26 -15.28 2.35 -3.36
C SER A 26 -13.85 2.52 -3.90
N GLN A 27 -13.24 3.69 -3.76
CA GLN A 27 -11.85 3.96 -4.11
C GLN A 27 -10.90 3.94 -2.89
N ASP A 28 -11.33 3.36 -1.79
CA ASP A 28 -10.43 3.14 -0.65
C ASP A 28 -9.51 1.96 -1.00
N HIS A 29 -8.38 2.28 -1.62
CA HIS A 29 -7.33 1.31 -1.98
C HIS A 29 -6.51 0.87 -0.75
N SER A 30 -7.19 0.73 0.38
CA SER A 30 -6.58 0.28 1.63
C SER A 30 -6.70 -1.23 1.80
N PHE A 31 -5.63 -1.85 2.25
CA PHE A 31 -5.52 -3.29 2.46
C PHE A 31 -4.91 -3.59 3.82
N ASP A 32 -5.28 -4.74 4.37
CA ASP A 32 -4.58 -5.33 5.50
C ASP A 32 -3.52 -6.29 4.98
N VAL A 33 -2.29 -6.10 5.42
CA VAL A 33 -1.14 -6.91 4.99
C VAL A 33 -0.55 -7.63 6.17
N ILE A 34 -0.23 -8.90 5.97
CA ILE A 34 0.50 -9.73 6.92
C ILE A 34 1.83 -10.13 6.31
N LEU A 35 2.92 -9.60 6.87
CA LEU A 35 4.28 -9.99 6.50
C LEU A 35 4.76 -11.12 7.40
N THR A 36 5.18 -12.23 6.83
CA THR A 36 5.80 -13.32 7.58
C THR A 36 7.32 -13.23 7.45
N VAL A 37 7.96 -12.88 8.55
CA VAL A 37 9.42 -12.71 8.66
C VAL A 37 9.96 -13.64 9.73
N ASN A 38 10.83 -14.56 9.36
CA ASN A 38 11.41 -15.55 10.28
C ASN A 38 10.37 -16.31 11.14
N GLY A 39 9.24 -16.66 10.53
CA GLY A 39 8.16 -17.38 11.20
C GLY A 39 7.26 -16.53 12.08
N LYS A 40 7.46 -15.22 12.13
CA LYS A 40 6.59 -14.28 12.84
C LYS A 40 5.76 -13.47 11.85
N ASP A 41 4.50 -13.23 12.20
CA ASP A 41 3.56 -12.45 11.40
C ASP A 41 3.44 -11.02 11.93
N PHE A 42 3.55 -10.06 11.03
CA PHE A 42 3.40 -8.63 11.33
C PHE A 42 2.24 -8.07 10.51
N HIS A 43 1.31 -7.44 11.21
CA HIS A 43 0.13 -6.81 10.61
C HIS A 43 0.42 -5.34 10.29
N LEU A 44 0.21 -4.97 9.04
CA LEU A 44 0.41 -3.60 8.55
C LEU A 44 -0.82 -3.12 7.79
N LYS A 45 -1.10 -1.83 7.91
CA LYS A 45 -2.06 -1.14 7.05
C LYS A 45 -1.36 -0.68 5.79
N ALA A 46 -1.88 -1.07 4.64
CA ALA A 46 -1.28 -0.77 3.35
C ALA A 46 -2.23 0.02 2.44
N PHE A 47 -1.63 0.77 1.55
CA PHE A 47 -2.31 1.49 0.49
C PHE A 47 -1.76 1.04 -0.86
N LEU A 48 -2.65 0.80 -1.83
CA LEU A 48 -2.24 0.50 -3.19
C LEU A 48 -1.83 1.80 -3.89
N ASP A 49 -0.54 1.94 -4.13
CA ASP A 49 0.04 3.11 -4.79
C ASP A 49 0.19 2.85 -6.30
N SER A 50 -0.76 3.32 -7.09
CA SER A 50 -0.73 3.20 -8.55
C SER A 50 0.44 3.94 -9.19
N GLY A 51 1.05 4.88 -8.49
CA GLY A 51 2.26 5.60 -8.92
C GLY A 51 3.56 4.89 -8.61
N ASN A 52 3.53 3.78 -7.87
CA ASN A 52 4.72 3.00 -7.56
C ASN A 52 5.10 2.11 -8.76
N HIS A 53 6.16 2.49 -9.45
CA HIS A 53 6.75 1.74 -10.57
C HIS A 53 8.13 1.19 -10.22
N LEU A 54 8.45 1.11 -8.94
CA LEU A 54 9.76 0.66 -8.48
C LEU A 54 9.92 -0.84 -8.65
N SER A 55 10.96 -1.26 -9.34
CA SER A 55 11.33 -2.65 -9.53
C SER A 55 12.82 -2.86 -9.30
N ASP A 56 13.18 -4.09 -8.94
CA ASP A 56 14.58 -4.47 -8.80
C ASP A 56 15.23 -4.57 -10.18
N PRO A 57 16.29 -3.79 -10.47
CA PRO A 57 16.96 -3.83 -11.77
C PRO A 57 17.53 -5.20 -12.15
N LEU A 58 17.86 -6.03 -11.17
CA LEU A 58 18.46 -7.35 -11.41
C LEU A 58 17.44 -8.44 -11.69
N THR A 59 16.31 -8.42 -10.98
CA THR A 59 15.30 -9.49 -11.08
C THR A 59 14.02 -9.08 -11.78
N GLY A 60 13.78 -7.78 -11.94
CA GLY A 60 12.54 -7.23 -12.46
C GLY A 60 11.36 -7.33 -11.50
N LYS A 61 11.56 -7.83 -10.29
CA LYS A 61 10.49 -7.96 -9.30
C LYS A 61 9.99 -6.60 -8.83
N PRO A 62 8.67 -6.44 -8.63
CA PRO A 62 8.13 -5.24 -8.05
C PRO A 62 8.58 -5.06 -6.59
N VAL A 63 8.75 -3.82 -6.17
CA VAL A 63 9.18 -3.46 -4.82
C VAL A 63 8.04 -2.75 -4.12
N HIS A 64 7.58 -3.33 -3.01
CA HIS A 64 6.67 -2.68 -2.06
C HIS A 64 7.49 -1.82 -1.11
N ILE A 65 6.88 -0.81 -0.52
CA ILE A 65 7.58 0.14 0.35
C ILE A 65 6.95 0.13 1.73
N ILE A 66 7.76 -0.02 2.77
CA ILE A 66 7.32 0.16 4.16
C ILE A 66 7.85 1.46 4.74
N SER A 67 7.10 2.02 5.69
CA SER A 67 7.50 3.19 6.44
C SER A 67 8.64 2.88 7.41
N LYS A 68 9.31 3.92 7.87
CA LYS A 68 10.36 3.79 8.88
C LYS A 68 9.85 3.18 10.17
N ASP A 69 8.66 3.58 10.63
CA ASP A 69 8.05 3.04 11.86
C ASP A 69 7.68 1.57 11.71
N ALA A 70 7.14 1.17 10.57
CA ALA A 70 6.88 -0.24 10.27
C ALA A 70 8.17 -1.07 10.23
N CYS A 71 9.22 -0.52 9.63
CA CYS A 71 10.52 -1.16 9.61
C CYS A 71 11.07 -1.39 11.03
N GLN A 72 10.91 -0.43 11.93
CA GLN A 72 11.33 -0.59 13.33
C GLN A 72 10.62 -1.73 14.05
N LYS A 73 9.33 -1.96 13.78
CA LYS A 73 8.57 -3.09 14.35
C LYS A 73 9.16 -4.45 13.98
N ILE A 74 9.70 -4.57 12.78
CA ILE A 74 10.21 -5.84 12.24
C ILE A 74 11.74 -5.92 12.22
N SER A 75 12.43 -4.86 12.60
CA SER A 75 13.89 -4.73 12.51
C SER A 75 14.64 -5.85 13.26
N SER A 76 14.11 -6.30 14.38
CA SER A 76 14.69 -7.42 15.15
C SER A 76 14.73 -8.75 14.39
N GLN A 77 13.90 -8.88 13.34
CA GLN A 77 13.80 -10.08 12.51
C GLN A 77 14.56 -9.97 11.19
N ILE A 78 15.08 -8.78 10.87
CA ILE A 78 15.83 -8.53 9.64
C ILE A 78 17.31 -8.55 9.95
N SER A 79 18.04 -9.51 9.36
CA SER A 79 19.51 -9.50 9.46
C SER A 79 20.09 -8.43 8.56
N PRO A 80 21.03 -7.60 9.05
CA PRO A 80 21.66 -6.56 8.23
C PRO A 80 22.31 -7.08 6.94
N GLY A 81 22.83 -8.29 6.95
CA GLY A 81 23.43 -8.93 5.78
C GLY A 81 22.44 -9.35 4.69
N ARG A 82 21.13 -9.25 4.94
CA ARG A 82 20.08 -9.52 3.94
C ARG A 82 19.61 -8.27 3.23
N LEU A 83 20.06 -7.09 3.63
CA LEU A 83 19.74 -5.85 2.96
C LEU A 83 20.53 -5.74 1.67
N ARG A 84 19.82 -5.41 0.59
CA ARG A 84 20.41 -4.96 -0.67
C ARG A 84 20.04 -3.51 -0.90
N TYR A 85 20.79 -2.84 -1.75
CA TYR A 85 20.53 -1.45 -2.08
C TYR A 85 20.25 -1.35 -3.57
N ILE A 86 19.10 -0.75 -3.91
CA ILE A 86 18.73 -0.51 -5.30
C ILE A 86 18.68 0.99 -5.58
N PRO A 87 19.15 1.41 -6.78
CA PRO A 87 19.02 2.80 -7.18
C PRO A 87 17.55 3.09 -7.56
N TYR A 88 17.05 4.25 -7.17
CA TYR A 88 15.76 4.75 -7.62
C TYR A 88 15.85 6.24 -7.94
N ARG A 89 14.96 6.70 -8.82
CA ARG A 89 14.87 8.12 -9.17
C ARG A 89 13.69 8.77 -8.46
N THR A 90 13.95 9.93 -7.89
CA THR A 90 12.91 10.80 -7.37
C THR A 90 12.36 11.72 -8.44
N ILE A 91 11.22 12.36 -8.17
CA ILE A 91 10.63 13.39 -9.06
C ILE A 91 11.62 14.52 -9.35
N GLN A 92 12.52 14.82 -8.41
CA GLN A 92 13.57 15.82 -8.54
C GLN A 92 14.76 15.35 -9.40
N LYS A 93 14.65 14.21 -10.08
CA LYS A 93 15.70 13.60 -10.94
C LYS A 93 17.01 13.26 -10.21
N THR A 94 17.03 13.28 -8.89
CA THR A 94 18.16 12.81 -8.11
C THR A 94 18.12 11.29 -7.97
N THR A 95 19.26 10.64 -8.21
CA THR A 95 19.42 9.21 -7.97
C THR A 95 19.64 9.01 -6.47
N SER A 96 18.78 8.24 -5.83
CA SER A 96 18.88 7.83 -4.44
C SER A 96 19.02 6.33 -4.33
N ILE A 97 19.42 5.84 -3.18
CA ILE A 97 19.58 4.42 -2.90
C ILE A 97 18.51 4.00 -1.90
N LEU A 98 17.81 2.92 -2.20
CA LEU A 98 16.78 2.37 -1.34
C LEU A 98 17.24 1.03 -0.80
N PRO A 99 17.28 0.84 0.54
CA PRO A 99 17.51 -0.46 1.12
C PRO A 99 16.28 -1.34 0.90
N VAL A 100 16.50 -2.58 0.43
CA VAL A 100 15.46 -3.58 0.18
C VAL A 100 15.83 -4.90 0.81
N PHE A 101 14.81 -5.64 1.23
CA PHE A 101 14.96 -7.00 1.73
C PHE A 101 13.80 -7.87 1.23
N SER A 102 13.98 -9.17 1.27
CA SER A 102 12.93 -10.12 0.95
C SER A 102 12.40 -10.78 2.21
N VAL A 103 11.10 -10.97 2.28
CA VAL A 103 10.43 -11.74 3.33
C VAL A 103 9.93 -13.07 2.77
N LYS A 104 9.56 -14.01 3.63
CA LYS A 104 9.14 -15.34 3.19
C LYS A 104 7.84 -15.27 2.39
N LYS A 105 6.85 -14.56 2.90
CA LYS A 105 5.55 -14.38 2.26
C LYS A 105 4.86 -13.11 2.73
N MET A 106 3.99 -12.63 1.90
CA MET A 106 3.10 -11.51 2.18
C MET A 106 1.67 -11.88 1.79
N ARG A 107 0.76 -11.74 2.74
CA ARG A 107 -0.67 -11.93 2.51
C ARG A 107 -1.34 -10.56 2.48
N ILE A 108 -2.03 -10.27 1.40
CA ILE A 108 -2.79 -9.02 1.22
C ILE A 108 -4.26 -9.37 1.29
N THR A 109 -4.98 -8.75 2.22
CA THR A 109 -6.41 -8.96 2.44
C THR A 109 -7.18 -7.68 2.13
N GLY A 110 -8.14 -7.77 1.21
CA GLY A 110 -9.06 -6.70 0.83
C GLY A 110 -10.37 -7.32 0.37
N GLU A 111 -10.88 -6.91 -0.79
CA GLU A 111 -12.02 -7.57 -1.44
C GLU A 111 -11.67 -9.01 -1.87
N SER A 112 -10.41 -9.22 -2.23
CA SER A 112 -9.81 -10.53 -2.54
C SER A 112 -8.59 -10.75 -1.67
N GLU A 113 -8.19 -12.00 -1.49
CA GLU A 113 -6.98 -12.36 -0.78
C GLU A 113 -5.89 -12.75 -1.78
N PHE A 114 -4.70 -12.13 -1.63
CA PHE A 114 -3.52 -12.42 -2.43
C PHE A 114 -2.40 -12.92 -1.55
N LEU A 115 -1.70 -13.95 -1.99
CA LEU A 115 -0.51 -14.48 -1.34
C LEU A 115 0.69 -14.33 -2.27
N ILE A 116 1.70 -13.59 -1.84
CA ILE A 116 2.92 -13.35 -2.60
C ILE A 116 4.09 -14.01 -1.87
N HIS A 117 4.82 -14.85 -2.60
CA HIS A 117 6.02 -15.53 -2.09
C HIS A 117 7.27 -14.72 -2.38
N SER A 118 8.09 -14.54 -1.37
CA SER A 118 9.38 -13.83 -1.46
C SER A 118 9.26 -12.42 -2.05
N PRO A 119 8.31 -11.59 -1.58
CA PRO A 119 8.20 -10.22 -2.07
C PRO A 119 9.42 -9.40 -1.67
N LEU A 120 9.75 -8.38 -2.49
CA LEU A 120 10.75 -7.38 -2.18
C LEU A 120 10.11 -6.20 -1.47
N ILE A 121 10.72 -5.80 -0.36
CA ILE A 121 10.25 -4.71 0.48
C ILE A 121 11.34 -3.65 0.57
N GLY A 122 11.05 -2.44 0.13
CA GLY A 122 11.91 -1.28 0.28
C GLY A 122 11.59 -0.52 1.57
N ILE A 123 12.61 0.07 2.17
CA ILE A 123 12.49 0.83 3.42
C ILE A 123 12.54 2.31 3.09
N SER A 124 11.43 3.03 3.37
CA SER A 124 11.36 4.48 3.21
C SER A 124 11.95 5.21 4.41
N GLU A 125 12.46 6.41 4.18
CA GLU A 125 12.84 7.34 5.26
C GLU A 125 11.64 8.02 5.91
N GLN A 126 10.47 7.99 5.27
CA GLN A 126 9.24 8.55 5.81
C GLN A 126 8.76 7.73 7.01
N LYS A 127 8.34 8.41 8.07
CA LYS A 127 7.83 7.74 9.28
C LYS A 127 6.58 6.92 8.99
N ASN A 128 5.60 7.51 8.30
CA ASN A 128 4.34 6.89 7.90
C ASN A 128 3.87 7.50 6.59
N PHE A 129 2.82 6.90 6.01
CA PHE A 129 2.19 7.36 4.80
C PHE A 129 0.74 7.81 5.06
N GLY A 130 0.22 8.71 4.22
CA GLY A 130 -1.16 9.16 4.30
C GLY A 130 -1.54 9.77 5.66
N ASN A 131 -0.72 10.66 6.20
CA ASN A 131 -0.91 11.27 7.52
C ASN A 131 -1.01 10.25 8.68
N GLY A 132 -0.22 9.19 8.62
CA GLY A 132 -0.18 8.14 9.63
C GLY A 132 -1.21 7.02 9.46
N LYS A 133 -2.03 7.07 8.41
CA LYS A 133 -3.01 6.03 8.11
C LYS A 133 -2.40 4.71 7.66
N TYR A 134 -1.28 4.78 6.92
CA TYR A 134 -0.69 3.63 6.26
C TYR A 134 0.76 3.46 6.67
N GLU A 135 1.16 2.22 6.79
CA GLU A 135 2.51 1.78 7.12
C GLU A 135 3.25 1.21 5.90
N MET A 136 2.51 0.89 4.84
CA MET A 136 3.03 0.24 3.64
C MET A 136 2.36 0.78 2.37
N LEU A 137 3.14 0.87 1.30
CA LEU A 137 2.66 1.15 -0.06
C LEU A 137 2.86 -0.11 -0.92
N LEU A 138 1.77 -0.60 -1.49
CA LEU A 138 1.78 -1.78 -2.35
C LEU A 138 2.07 -1.41 -3.80
N HIS A 139 2.80 -2.28 -4.48
CA HIS A 139 3.05 -2.16 -5.91
C HIS A 139 1.87 -2.72 -6.71
N PRO A 140 1.36 -2.01 -7.74
CA PRO A 140 0.17 -2.42 -8.47
C PRO A 140 0.33 -3.72 -9.29
N GLU A 141 1.54 -4.13 -9.63
CA GLU A 141 1.77 -5.38 -10.36
C GLU A 141 1.43 -6.64 -9.54
N ASP A 142 1.47 -6.56 -8.22
CA ASP A 142 1.21 -7.71 -7.34
C ASP A 142 -0.22 -7.72 -6.77
N CYS A 143 -1.04 -6.75 -7.18
CA CYS A 143 -2.39 -6.60 -6.62
C CYS A 143 -3.50 -6.65 -7.67
#